data_4703b150c85f5a0b29b0a90d0c511809
#
_entry.id   4703b150c85f5a0b29b0a90d0c511809
#
_cell.length_a   1.000
_cell.length_b   1.000
_cell.length_c   1.000
_cell.angle_alpha   90.00
_cell.angle_beta   90.00
_cell.angle_gamma   90.00
#
_symmetry.space_group_name_H-M   'P 1'
#
loop_
_entity.id
_entity.type
_entity.pdbx_description
1 polymer ?
#
loop_
_entity_poly.entity_id
_entity_poly.type
_entity_poly.pdbx_seq_one_letter_code
_entity_poly.pdbx_strand_id
1 'polypeptide(L)'
;MKPIEDWLRETIGLDVASVGPTLVQRAVRHRMRTLGLRRPADYRQFLEHSKVERHELVESVVVTETWFFRDPEPIAAFVRLVREEWLPAHASTPLRLLSVPCSSGEEPFSIVMALLDARMPAQSFQMDAVDISSRALARAARGLYGRNSFRGKDLAFRERYFRPSPEGFALDPAVRSCVRFFQGNFVGEDFLNGQASYDFIFCRNLLIYFDPMMRRKALDKIERLLAPAGVLFVSPVEQPLAFERGFVKASLPMSFACRKAPPGMRRQRFPSPPRQPGLAPGPPLKRQAEPRPKPGSGRLTLPASTAAASRGSDLETARRLADLGHLKEAAAICEAHLRENWASAQAYYLLGLARDAGGEPGALDCYRKALYLEPNHYEGLLQMALLLQKHGYAARARAFKSRAQRLKMRQ
;
A
#
# COMPACT_ATOMS: atom_id res chain seq x y z
N MET A 1 -23.76 -3.90 -6.07
CA MET A 1 -22.35 -3.59 -5.75
C MET A 1 -21.40 -4.17 -6.79
N LYS A 2 -21.50 -5.49 -7.08
CA LYS A 2 -20.59 -6.16 -8.04
C LYS A 2 -20.34 -5.40 -9.36
N PRO A 3 -21.34 -4.83 -10.07
CA PRO A 3 -21.08 -4.08 -11.30
C PRO A 3 -20.21 -2.83 -11.14
N ILE A 4 -20.23 -2.21 -9.95
CA ILE A 4 -19.39 -1.04 -9.64
C ILE A 4 -17.98 -1.50 -9.27
N GLU A 5 -17.84 -2.61 -8.57
CA GLU A 5 -16.56 -3.24 -8.26
C GLU A 5 -15.83 -3.70 -9.53
N ASP A 6 -16.57 -4.28 -10.49
CA ASP A 6 -16.05 -4.64 -11.80
C ASP A 6 -15.60 -3.40 -12.59
N TRP A 7 -16.38 -2.31 -12.56
CA TRP A 7 -15.98 -1.04 -13.17
C TRP A 7 -14.69 -0.47 -12.58
N LEU A 8 -14.52 -0.49 -11.24
CA LEU A 8 -13.28 -0.05 -10.59
C LEU A 8 -12.10 -0.90 -11.02
N ARG A 9 -12.29 -2.22 -11.13
CA ARG A 9 -11.25 -3.13 -11.59
C ARG A 9 -10.85 -2.84 -13.04
N GLU A 10 -11.80 -2.68 -13.94
CA GLU A 10 -11.56 -2.41 -15.36
C GLU A 10 -10.93 -1.04 -15.59
N THR A 11 -11.40 -0.01 -14.85
CA THR A 11 -10.99 1.38 -15.08
C THR A 11 -9.66 1.74 -14.44
N ILE A 12 -9.43 1.32 -13.19
CA ILE A 12 -8.25 1.71 -12.41
C ILE A 12 -7.45 0.52 -11.89
N GLY A 13 -7.80 -0.71 -12.26
CA GLY A 13 -7.11 -1.92 -11.84
C GLY A 13 -7.35 -2.33 -10.39
N LEU A 14 -8.27 -1.69 -9.68
CA LEU A 14 -8.46 -1.88 -8.25
C LEU A 14 -9.07 -3.23 -7.93
N ASP A 15 -8.32 -4.08 -7.22
CA ASP A 15 -8.87 -5.27 -6.59
C ASP A 15 -9.55 -4.90 -5.26
N VAL A 16 -10.88 -4.96 -5.24
CA VAL A 16 -11.69 -4.60 -4.07
C VAL A 16 -11.32 -5.44 -2.84
N ALA A 17 -10.87 -6.69 -3.04
CA ALA A 17 -10.44 -7.55 -1.93
C ALA A 17 -9.17 -7.02 -1.26
N SER A 18 -8.26 -6.37 -2.00
CA SER A 18 -7.01 -5.86 -1.47
C SER A 18 -7.13 -4.56 -0.69
N VAL A 19 -8.10 -3.68 -1.04
CA VAL A 19 -8.38 -2.45 -0.27
C VAL A 19 -9.41 -2.64 0.84
N GLY A 20 -10.12 -3.76 0.80
CA GLY A 20 -11.21 -4.10 1.72
C GLY A 20 -12.59 -3.70 1.17
N PRO A 21 -13.50 -4.69 1.01
CA PRO A 21 -14.83 -4.49 0.43
C PRO A 21 -15.64 -3.40 1.15
N THR A 22 -15.48 -3.28 2.46
CA THR A 22 -16.20 -2.30 3.29
C THR A 22 -15.86 -0.86 2.91
N LEU A 23 -14.60 -0.58 2.56
CA LEU A 23 -14.16 0.77 2.14
C LEU A 23 -14.86 1.16 0.83
N VAL A 24 -14.80 0.30 -0.18
CA VAL A 24 -15.44 0.55 -1.47
C VAL A 24 -16.95 0.69 -1.32
N GLN A 25 -17.60 -0.19 -0.56
CA GLN A 25 -19.02 -0.12 -0.29
C GLN A 25 -19.44 1.17 0.41
N ARG A 26 -18.63 1.64 1.36
CA ARG A 26 -18.87 2.92 2.06
C ARG A 26 -18.74 4.10 1.10
N ALA A 27 -17.68 4.12 0.29
CA ALA A 27 -17.47 5.15 -0.73
C ALA A 27 -18.65 5.21 -1.72
N VAL A 28 -19.05 4.08 -2.27
CA VAL A 28 -20.20 3.99 -3.19
C VAL A 28 -21.50 4.47 -2.54
N ARG A 29 -21.80 3.99 -1.32
CA ARG A 29 -23.02 4.43 -0.60
C ARG A 29 -23.00 5.93 -0.30
N HIS A 30 -21.82 6.50 0.00
CA HIS A 30 -21.68 7.93 0.22
C HIS A 30 -21.98 8.69 -1.08
N ARG A 31 -21.38 8.31 -2.20
CA ARG A 31 -21.63 8.94 -3.51
C ARG A 31 -23.07 8.83 -3.95
N MET A 32 -23.67 7.64 -3.83
CA MET A 32 -25.09 7.43 -4.13
C MET A 32 -26.00 8.37 -3.33
N ARG A 33 -25.73 8.54 -2.02
CA ARG A 33 -26.48 9.48 -1.17
C ARG A 33 -26.34 10.93 -1.63
N THR A 34 -25.12 11.34 -1.98
CA THR A 34 -24.83 12.70 -2.48
C THR A 34 -25.62 13.01 -3.76
N LEU A 35 -25.85 11.98 -4.61
CA LEU A 35 -26.59 12.10 -5.86
C LEU A 35 -28.09 11.81 -5.71
N GLY A 36 -28.59 11.47 -4.51
CA GLY A 36 -29.99 11.09 -4.29
C GLY A 36 -30.37 9.73 -4.89
N LEU A 37 -29.40 8.91 -5.30
CA LEU A 37 -29.62 7.60 -5.91
C LEU A 37 -29.79 6.51 -4.84
N ARG A 38 -30.78 5.62 -5.04
CA ARG A 38 -31.06 4.54 -4.09
C ARG A 38 -30.58 3.16 -4.55
N ARG A 39 -30.58 2.91 -5.85
CA ARG A 39 -30.23 1.59 -6.41
C ARG A 39 -28.82 1.60 -7.02
N PRO A 40 -27.98 0.62 -6.73
CA PRO A 40 -26.63 0.51 -7.32
C PRO A 40 -26.63 0.44 -8.86
N ALA A 41 -27.70 -0.09 -9.47
CA ALA A 41 -27.84 -0.13 -10.93
C ALA A 41 -27.94 1.26 -11.54
N ASP A 42 -28.75 2.15 -10.94
CA ASP A 42 -28.89 3.54 -11.41
C ASP A 42 -27.57 4.30 -11.28
N TYR A 43 -26.84 4.04 -10.18
CA TYR A 43 -25.51 4.61 -9.98
C TYR A 43 -24.49 4.10 -11.01
N ARG A 44 -24.54 2.82 -11.35
CA ARG A 44 -23.67 2.26 -12.40
C ARG A 44 -23.93 2.92 -13.76
N GLN A 45 -25.20 3.08 -14.12
CA GLN A 45 -25.59 3.79 -15.34
C GLN A 45 -25.14 5.27 -15.31
N PHE A 46 -25.26 5.95 -14.16
CA PHE A 46 -24.81 7.31 -14.01
C PHE A 46 -23.27 7.45 -14.21
N LEU A 47 -22.49 6.50 -13.69
CA LEU A 47 -21.04 6.45 -13.88
C LEU A 47 -20.64 6.34 -15.37
N GLU A 48 -21.43 5.68 -16.20
CA GLU A 48 -21.14 5.54 -17.63
C GLU A 48 -21.20 6.88 -18.37
N HIS A 49 -22.05 7.79 -17.92
CA HIS A 49 -22.32 9.06 -18.59
C HIS A 49 -21.65 10.27 -17.90
N SER A 50 -21.22 10.17 -16.64
CA SER A 50 -20.65 11.28 -15.90
C SER A 50 -19.14 11.13 -15.67
N LYS A 51 -18.33 11.90 -16.40
CA LYS A 51 -16.88 11.99 -16.15
C LYS A 51 -16.56 12.51 -14.74
N VAL A 52 -17.36 13.47 -14.26
CA VAL A 52 -17.20 14.05 -12.91
C VAL A 52 -17.41 12.98 -11.85
N GLU A 53 -18.49 12.19 -11.97
CA GLU A 53 -18.77 11.18 -10.97
C GLU A 53 -17.77 10.02 -10.99
N ARG A 54 -17.28 9.64 -12.16
CA ARG A 54 -16.16 8.68 -12.27
C ARG A 54 -14.94 9.16 -11.48
N HIS A 55 -14.59 10.42 -11.66
CA HIS A 55 -13.50 11.05 -10.92
C HIS A 55 -13.74 11.05 -9.41
N GLU A 56 -14.92 11.48 -8.97
CA GLU A 56 -15.32 11.53 -7.57
C GLU A 56 -15.32 10.15 -6.90
N LEU A 57 -15.76 9.11 -7.61
CA LEU A 57 -15.71 7.74 -7.09
C LEU A 57 -14.26 7.28 -6.94
N VAL A 58 -13.40 7.52 -7.92
CA VAL A 58 -11.97 7.20 -7.85
C VAL A 58 -11.32 7.88 -6.65
N GLU A 59 -11.52 9.20 -6.49
CA GLU A 59 -11.03 9.97 -5.34
C GLU A 59 -11.49 9.41 -3.97
N SER A 60 -12.65 8.76 -3.95
CA SER A 60 -13.23 8.20 -2.72
C SER A 60 -12.69 6.82 -2.35
N VAL A 61 -12.04 6.11 -3.27
CA VAL A 61 -11.57 4.73 -3.07
C VAL A 61 -10.06 4.58 -3.12
N VAL A 62 -9.32 5.55 -3.66
CA VAL A 62 -7.86 5.50 -3.68
C VAL A 62 -7.26 5.77 -2.30
N VAL A 63 -6.21 5.03 -1.97
CA VAL A 63 -5.48 5.17 -0.71
C VAL A 63 -4.30 6.12 -0.93
N THR A 64 -4.38 7.31 -0.35
CA THR A 64 -3.36 8.37 -0.51
C THR A 64 -2.40 8.47 0.68
N GLU A 65 -2.24 7.39 1.47
CA GLU A 65 -1.38 7.42 2.64
C GLU A 65 0.11 7.41 2.27
N THR A 66 0.82 8.45 2.64
CA THR A 66 2.25 8.63 2.40
C THR A 66 2.87 9.55 3.45
N TRP A 67 4.20 9.52 3.61
CA TRP A 67 4.98 10.42 4.46
C TRP A 67 6.40 10.56 3.93
N PHE A 68 7.09 11.63 4.33
CA PHE A 68 8.47 11.90 3.92
C PHE A 68 9.43 10.81 4.39
N PHE A 69 10.34 10.41 3.50
CA PHE A 69 11.34 9.37 3.73
C PHE A 69 10.74 8.05 4.24
N ARG A 70 9.55 7.68 3.72
CA ARG A 70 8.97 6.37 3.96
C ARG A 70 9.92 5.29 3.48
N ASP A 71 10.38 4.39 4.41
CA ASP A 71 11.44 3.42 4.15
C ASP A 71 12.71 4.10 3.58
N PRO A 72 13.59 4.67 4.42
CA PRO A 72 14.73 5.47 3.97
C PRO A 72 15.80 4.66 3.22
N GLU A 73 15.88 3.34 3.42
CA GLU A 73 16.88 2.47 2.81
C GLU A 73 16.80 2.46 1.26
N PRO A 74 15.64 2.36 0.60
CA PRO A 74 15.53 2.51 -0.84
C PRO A 74 16.07 3.84 -1.37
N ILE A 75 15.80 4.95 -0.67
CA ILE A 75 16.28 6.27 -1.08
C ILE A 75 17.79 6.37 -0.94
N ALA A 76 18.36 5.87 0.16
CA ALA A 76 19.81 5.82 0.34
C ALA A 76 20.49 4.94 -0.71
N ALA A 77 19.92 3.79 -1.03
CA ALA A 77 20.40 2.91 -2.09
C ALA A 77 20.31 3.57 -3.47
N PHE A 78 19.24 4.31 -3.74
CA PHE A 78 19.10 5.09 -4.96
C PHE A 78 20.21 6.13 -5.12
N VAL A 79 20.46 6.95 -4.09
CA VAL A 79 21.54 7.95 -4.12
C VAL A 79 22.90 7.28 -4.37
N ARG A 80 23.14 6.13 -3.76
CA ARG A 80 24.37 5.36 -3.96
C ARG A 80 24.48 4.90 -5.43
N LEU A 81 23.43 4.31 -6.01
CA LEU A 81 23.42 3.90 -7.42
C LEU A 81 23.64 5.08 -8.38
N VAL A 82 23.08 6.22 -8.07
CA VAL A 82 23.30 7.43 -8.88
C VAL A 82 24.77 7.83 -8.84
N ARG A 83 25.40 7.82 -7.68
CA ARG A 83 26.80 8.24 -7.52
C ARG A 83 27.81 7.22 -8.06
N GLU A 84 27.59 5.93 -7.81
CA GLU A 84 28.56 4.88 -8.11
C GLU A 84 28.41 4.31 -9.52
N GLU A 85 27.20 4.32 -10.09
CA GLU A 85 26.94 3.68 -11.39
C GLU A 85 26.47 4.67 -12.45
N TRP A 86 25.45 5.52 -12.13
CA TRP A 86 24.82 6.36 -13.14
C TRP A 86 25.71 7.55 -13.54
N LEU A 87 26.19 8.35 -12.61
CA LEU A 87 27.02 9.53 -12.89
C LEU A 87 28.29 9.20 -13.70
N PRO A 88 29.05 8.14 -13.40
CA PRO A 88 30.22 7.78 -14.21
C PRO A 88 29.88 7.41 -15.65
N ALA A 89 28.68 6.89 -15.90
CA ALA A 89 28.24 6.46 -17.22
C ALA A 89 27.54 7.56 -18.06
N HIS A 90 27.12 8.70 -17.42
CA HIS A 90 26.23 9.70 -18.03
C HIS A 90 26.72 11.13 -17.74
N ALA A 91 27.86 11.52 -18.31
CA ALA A 91 28.50 12.82 -18.01
C ALA A 91 27.70 14.06 -18.47
N SER A 92 26.80 13.95 -19.45
CA SER A 92 26.15 15.09 -20.12
C SER A 92 24.64 14.98 -20.25
N THR A 93 24.02 13.93 -19.78
CA THR A 93 22.55 13.75 -19.87
C THR A 93 21.90 13.93 -18.49
N PRO A 94 20.74 14.60 -18.40
CA PRO A 94 20.05 14.72 -17.13
C PRO A 94 19.47 13.36 -16.70
N LEU A 95 19.58 13.06 -15.40
CA LEU A 95 19.00 11.88 -14.75
C LEU A 95 17.47 11.96 -14.82
N ARG A 96 16.83 10.94 -15.37
CA ARG A 96 15.37 10.87 -15.53
C ARG A 96 14.73 9.96 -14.50
N LEU A 97 13.83 10.52 -13.72
CA LEU A 97 13.18 9.87 -12.57
C LEU A 97 11.66 9.87 -12.72
N LEU A 98 11.03 8.79 -12.29
CA LEU A 98 9.57 8.69 -12.22
C LEU A 98 9.15 8.15 -10.84
N SER A 99 8.20 8.83 -10.19
CA SER A 99 7.47 8.32 -9.03
C SER A 99 6.00 8.09 -9.39
N VAL A 100 5.52 6.86 -9.24
CA VAL A 100 4.14 6.46 -9.56
C VAL A 100 3.68 5.28 -8.67
N PRO A 101 2.62 5.45 -7.87
CA PRO A 101 1.87 6.69 -7.61
C PRO A 101 2.64 7.61 -6.66
N CYS A 102 2.52 8.92 -6.87
CA CYS A 102 3.23 9.89 -6.04
C CYS A 102 2.40 10.44 -4.87
N SER A 103 1.11 10.16 -4.82
CA SER A 103 0.18 10.67 -3.82
C SER A 103 0.31 12.19 -3.64
N SER A 104 0.41 12.68 -2.41
CA SER A 104 0.58 14.11 -2.10
C SER A 104 2.04 14.61 -2.18
N GLY A 105 2.92 13.87 -2.85
CA GLY A 105 4.26 14.34 -3.25
C GLY A 105 5.38 14.03 -2.27
N GLU A 106 5.11 13.41 -1.12
CA GLU A 106 6.13 13.14 -0.12
C GLU A 106 7.27 12.24 -0.65
N GLU A 107 6.96 11.23 -1.49
CA GLU A 107 7.98 10.37 -2.09
C GLU A 107 8.86 11.11 -3.10
N PRO A 108 8.34 11.76 -4.17
CA PRO A 108 9.19 12.47 -5.11
C PRO A 108 9.98 13.61 -4.46
N PHE A 109 9.41 14.34 -3.50
CA PHE A 109 10.17 15.35 -2.78
C PHE A 109 11.26 14.76 -1.89
N SER A 110 11.05 13.60 -1.26
CA SER A 110 12.10 12.91 -0.50
C SER A 110 13.27 12.49 -1.38
N ILE A 111 12.98 12.04 -2.61
CA ILE A 111 14.00 11.69 -3.60
C ILE A 111 14.79 12.94 -4.02
N VAL A 112 14.10 14.04 -4.32
CA VAL A 112 14.74 15.33 -4.66
C VAL A 112 15.62 15.84 -3.52
N MET A 113 15.10 15.88 -2.29
CA MET A 113 15.88 16.31 -1.13
C MET A 113 17.14 15.46 -0.94
N ALA A 114 17.05 14.14 -1.13
CA ALA A 114 18.19 13.24 -1.03
C ALA A 114 19.25 13.50 -2.12
N LEU A 115 18.85 13.85 -3.35
CA LEU A 115 19.77 14.24 -4.41
C LEU A 115 20.46 15.58 -4.10
N LEU A 116 19.72 16.57 -3.60
CA LEU A 116 20.27 17.86 -3.21
C LEU A 116 21.25 17.72 -2.02
N ASP A 117 20.92 16.88 -1.03
CA ASP A 117 21.84 16.52 0.07
C ASP A 117 23.12 15.82 -0.45
N ALA A 118 23.00 15.06 -1.53
CA ALA A 118 24.14 14.45 -2.24
C ALA A 118 24.90 15.44 -3.15
N ARG A 119 24.55 16.74 -3.12
CA ARG A 119 25.13 17.85 -3.89
C ARG A 119 24.94 17.70 -5.40
N MET A 120 23.87 17.04 -5.84
CA MET A 120 23.48 17.05 -7.25
C MET A 120 22.80 18.39 -7.60
N PRO A 121 23.24 19.09 -8.64
CA PRO A 121 22.57 20.31 -9.09
C PRO A 121 21.14 20.03 -9.56
N ALA A 122 20.20 20.91 -9.26
CA ALA A 122 18.78 20.74 -9.63
C ALA A 122 18.55 20.56 -11.13
N GLN A 123 19.38 21.17 -11.97
CA GLN A 123 19.32 21.05 -13.43
C GLN A 123 19.88 19.72 -13.98
N SER A 124 20.57 18.91 -13.16
CA SER A 124 21.17 17.64 -13.59
C SER A 124 20.18 16.46 -13.51
N PHE A 125 18.96 16.70 -13.06
CA PHE A 125 17.93 15.65 -13.00
C PHE A 125 16.53 16.21 -13.31
N GLN A 126 15.65 15.32 -13.72
CA GLN A 126 14.24 15.60 -13.97
C GLN A 126 13.39 14.58 -13.23
N MET A 127 12.52 15.06 -12.34
CA MET A 127 11.61 14.24 -11.55
C MET A 127 10.18 14.40 -12.03
N ASP A 128 9.64 13.35 -12.63
CA ASP A 128 8.24 13.24 -13.01
C ASP A 128 7.47 12.47 -11.92
N ALA A 129 6.33 12.99 -11.53
CA ALA A 129 5.52 12.43 -10.45
C ALA A 129 4.06 12.30 -10.91
N VAL A 130 3.53 11.10 -10.86
CA VAL A 130 2.19 10.81 -11.40
C VAL A 130 1.29 10.19 -10.34
N ASP A 131 0.06 10.69 -10.26
CA ASP A 131 -1.00 10.08 -9.46
C ASP A 131 -2.35 10.19 -10.18
N ILE A 132 -3.27 9.30 -9.84
CA ILE A 132 -4.64 9.34 -10.36
C ILE A 132 -5.49 10.36 -9.61
N SER A 133 -5.17 10.66 -8.35
CA SER A 133 -5.88 11.60 -7.49
C SER A 133 -5.48 13.04 -7.77
N SER A 134 -6.39 13.80 -8.35
CA SER A 134 -6.20 15.25 -8.52
C SER A 134 -6.12 16.00 -7.18
N ARG A 135 -6.84 15.50 -6.15
CA ARG A 135 -6.80 16.07 -4.80
C ARG A 135 -5.45 15.88 -4.15
N ALA A 136 -4.84 14.71 -4.32
CA ALA A 136 -3.49 14.44 -3.83
C ALA A 136 -2.46 15.34 -4.55
N LEU A 137 -2.55 15.44 -5.87
CA LEU A 137 -1.67 16.31 -6.67
C LEU A 137 -1.83 17.81 -6.32
N ALA A 138 -3.06 18.27 -6.07
CA ALA A 138 -3.28 19.64 -5.60
C ALA A 138 -2.61 19.92 -4.25
N ARG A 139 -2.58 18.93 -3.34
CA ARG A 139 -1.83 19.02 -2.07
C ARG A 139 -0.31 19.05 -2.33
N ALA A 140 0.20 18.18 -3.21
CA ALA A 140 1.59 18.17 -3.61
C ALA A 140 2.03 19.53 -4.20
N ALA A 141 1.23 20.09 -5.11
CA ALA A 141 1.50 21.38 -5.73
C ALA A 141 1.52 22.54 -4.72
N ARG A 142 0.69 22.50 -3.69
CA ARG A 142 0.76 23.51 -2.60
C ARG A 142 2.04 23.40 -1.78
N GLY A 143 2.60 22.20 -1.62
CA GLY A 143 3.79 21.98 -0.83
C GLY A 143 3.62 22.27 0.67
N LEU A 144 2.40 22.12 1.20
CA LEU A 144 2.06 22.38 2.59
C LEU A 144 1.66 21.09 3.30
N TYR A 145 2.37 20.74 4.38
CA TYR A 145 2.28 19.43 5.02
C TYR A 145 2.02 19.51 6.51
N GLY A 146 1.08 18.71 6.99
CA GLY A 146 0.80 18.54 8.41
C GLY A 146 1.73 17.53 9.08
N ARG A 147 1.58 17.40 10.41
CA ARG A 147 2.40 16.47 11.23
C ARG A 147 2.40 15.02 10.71
N ASN A 148 1.31 14.58 10.10
CA ASN A 148 1.17 13.20 9.59
C ASN A 148 2.14 12.86 8.44
N SER A 149 2.68 13.86 7.75
CA SER A 149 3.69 13.64 6.72
C SER A 149 5.12 13.49 7.28
N PHE A 150 5.31 13.63 8.61
CA PHE A 150 6.60 13.57 9.29
C PHE A 150 6.61 12.48 10.37
N ARG A 151 6.53 11.21 9.95
CA ARG A 151 6.42 10.04 10.85
C ARG A 151 7.75 9.35 11.16
N GLY A 152 8.84 9.77 10.54
CA GLY A 152 10.17 9.17 10.71
C GLY A 152 10.82 9.53 12.06
N LYS A 153 11.83 8.77 12.46
CA LYS A 153 12.66 9.09 13.63
C LYS A 153 13.62 10.24 13.35
N ASP A 154 14.17 10.29 12.13
CA ASP A 154 15.04 11.37 11.68
C ASP A 154 14.20 12.41 10.92
N LEU A 155 14.15 13.60 11.47
CA LEU A 155 13.44 14.75 10.93
C LEU A 155 14.38 15.92 10.57
N ALA A 156 15.71 15.70 10.53
CA ALA A 156 16.67 16.75 10.23
C ALA A 156 16.44 17.40 8.85
N PHE A 157 15.92 16.64 7.88
CA PHE A 157 15.51 17.19 6.58
C PHE A 157 14.41 18.24 6.69
N ARG A 158 13.52 18.14 7.70
CA ARG A 158 12.44 19.11 7.90
C ARG A 158 12.98 20.49 8.24
N GLU A 159 14.02 20.57 9.07
CA GLU A 159 14.65 21.85 9.43
C GLU A 159 15.36 22.50 8.24
N ARG A 160 15.89 21.69 7.31
CA ARG A 160 16.59 22.17 6.11
C ARG A 160 15.64 22.64 5.02
N TYR A 161 14.58 21.89 4.76
CA TYR A 161 13.73 22.04 3.58
C TYR A 161 12.33 22.55 3.84
N PHE A 162 11.97 22.82 5.08
CA PHE A 162 10.64 23.29 5.42
C PHE A 162 10.68 24.53 6.31
N ARG A 163 9.66 25.36 6.17
CA ARG A 163 9.42 26.50 7.06
C ARG A 163 8.11 26.31 7.80
N PRO A 164 8.03 26.66 9.10
CA PRO A 164 6.77 26.66 9.83
C PRO A 164 5.73 27.58 9.17
N SER A 165 4.49 27.14 9.15
CA SER A 165 3.33 27.86 8.62
C SER A 165 2.15 27.65 9.56
N PRO A 166 1.14 28.54 9.62
CA PRO A 166 -0.07 28.34 10.42
C PRO A 166 -0.80 27.02 10.12
N GLU A 167 -0.72 26.54 8.87
CA GLU A 167 -1.37 25.30 8.44
C GLU A 167 -0.42 24.07 8.52
N GLY A 168 0.81 24.23 9.01
CA GLY A 168 1.80 23.13 9.10
C GLY A 168 3.21 23.54 8.70
N PHE A 169 3.80 22.85 7.74
CA PHE A 169 5.16 23.06 7.26
C PHE A 169 5.16 23.28 5.74
N ALA A 170 5.62 24.42 5.29
CA ALA A 170 5.75 24.76 3.87
C ALA A 170 7.08 24.28 3.34
N LEU A 171 7.05 23.51 2.25
CA LEU A 171 8.23 23.00 1.55
C LEU A 171 8.94 24.14 0.81
N ASP A 172 10.27 24.10 0.83
CA ASP A 172 11.12 25.05 0.11
C ASP A 172 10.76 25.08 -1.38
N PRO A 173 10.51 26.27 -1.95
CA PRO A 173 10.20 26.43 -3.38
C PRO A 173 11.27 25.82 -4.32
N ALA A 174 12.55 25.83 -3.93
CA ALA A 174 13.62 25.23 -4.71
C ALA A 174 13.46 23.71 -4.86
N VAL A 175 13.06 23.02 -3.79
CA VAL A 175 12.74 21.57 -3.86
C VAL A 175 11.48 21.35 -4.69
N ARG A 176 10.44 22.16 -4.46
CA ARG A 176 9.16 22.02 -5.14
C ARG A 176 9.26 22.20 -6.66
N SER A 177 10.09 23.13 -7.13
CA SER A 177 10.30 23.38 -8.56
C SER A 177 11.01 22.23 -9.30
N CYS A 178 11.66 21.30 -8.58
CA CYS A 178 12.34 20.16 -9.20
C CYS A 178 11.38 19.02 -9.60
N VAL A 179 10.11 19.07 -9.21
CA VAL A 179 9.14 17.99 -9.48
C VAL A 179 8.05 18.45 -10.41
N ARG A 180 7.84 17.71 -11.50
CA ARG A 180 6.72 17.92 -12.43
C ARG A 180 5.61 16.92 -12.10
N PHE A 181 4.43 17.44 -11.79
CA PHE A 181 3.28 16.62 -11.44
C PHE A 181 2.34 16.44 -12.63
N PHE A 182 1.87 15.20 -12.83
CA PHE A 182 0.91 14.85 -13.86
C PHE A 182 -0.23 14.02 -13.26
N GLN A 183 -1.46 14.35 -13.62
CA GLN A 183 -2.58 13.47 -13.36
C GLN A 183 -2.61 12.35 -14.40
N GLY A 184 -2.65 11.10 -13.96
CA GLY A 184 -2.66 9.97 -14.88
C GLY A 184 -3.15 8.67 -14.26
N ASN A 185 -3.89 7.91 -15.05
CA ASN A 185 -4.25 6.54 -14.71
C ASN A 185 -3.15 5.59 -15.17
N PHE A 186 -2.42 5.02 -14.24
CA PHE A 186 -1.27 4.16 -14.55
C PHE A 186 -1.63 2.95 -15.43
N VAL A 187 -2.82 2.39 -15.30
CA VAL A 187 -3.27 1.26 -16.12
C VAL A 187 -3.88 1.69 -17.47
N GLY A 188 -4.14 2.99 -17.66
CA GLY A 188 -4.68 3.55 -18.92
C GLY A 188 -3.74 3.33 -20.11
N GLU A 189 -4.29 3.16 -21.29
CA GLU A 189 -3.49 2.86 -22.51
C GLU A 189 -2.51 3.98 -22.87
N ASP A 190 -2.93 5.23 -22.71
CA ASP A 190 -2.13 6.43 -23.09
C ASP A 190 -1.15 6.90 -22.01
N PHE A 191 -0.98 6.13 -20.94
CA PHE A 191 -0.11 6.54 -19.83
C PHE A 191 1.34 6.71 -20.28
N LEU A 192 1.83 7.95 -20.25
CA LEU A 192 3.20 8.35 -20.61
C LEU A 192 3.65 7.83 -21.98
N ASN A 193 2.73 7.64 -22.93
CA ASN A 193 3.08 7.26 -24.29
C ASN A 193 3.94 8.35 -24.95
N GLY A 194 4.99 7.92 -25.67
CA GLY A 194 5.91 8.84 -26.35
C GLY A 194 6.93 9.53 -25.42
N GLN A 195 6.91 9.27 -24.12
CA GLN A 195 7.94 9.77 -23.21
C GLN A 195 9.24 8.96 -23.37
N ALA A 196 10.38 9.67 -23.24
CA ALA A 196 11.68 9.01 -23.18
C ALA A 196 11.78 8.13 -21.91
N SER A 197 12.60 7.08 -21.98
CA SER A 197 12.79 6.13 -20.88
C SER A 197 13.32 6.81 -19.61
N TYR A 198 13.00 6.22 -18.47
CA TYR A 198 13.46 6.66 -17.14
C TYR A 198 14.63 5.80 -16.66
N ASP A 199 15.63 6.43 -16.06
CA ASP A 199 16.76 5.73 -15.46
C ASP A 199 16.36 5.05 -14.16
N PHE A 200 15.48 5.70 -13.38
CA PHE A 200 14.93 5.13 -12.14
C PHE A 200 13.44 5.35 -12.08
N ILE A 201 12.72 4.29 -11.72
CA ILE A 201 11.28 4.32 -11.49
C ILE A 201 11.01 3.88 -10.05
N PHE A 202 10.30 4.71 -9.30
CA PHE A 202 9.71 4.35 -8.00
C PHE A 202 8.26 3.99 -8.22
N CYS A 203 7.94 2.68 -8.13
CA CYS A 203 6.57 2.19 -8.17
C CYS A 203 6.31 1.41 -6.88
N ARG A 204 5.97 2.15 -5.83
CA ARG A 204 5.87 1.62 -4.48
C ARG A 204 4.46 1.71 -3.94
N ASN A 205 3.99 0.63 -3.33
CA ASN A 205 2.68 0.55 -2.71
C ASN A 205 1.49 0.76 -3.68
N LEU A 206 1.63 0.31 -4.92
CA LEU A 206 0.59 0.33 -5.95
C LEU A 206 0.17 -1.07 -6.37
N LEU A 207 1.14 -1.94 -6.69
CA LEU A 207 0.88 -3.26 -7.27
C LEU A 207 0.09 -4.18 -6.33
N ILE A 208 0.14 -3.91 -5.03
CA ILE A 208 -0.61 -4.63 -4.00
C ILE A 208 -2.13 -4.45 -4.13
N TYR A 209 -2.58 -3.36 -4.77
CA TYR A 209 -3.99 -3.06 -4.98
C TYR A 209 -4.56 -3.61 -6.28
N PHE A 210 -3.71 -4.14 -7.15
CA PHE A 210 -4.10 -4.65 -8.45
C PHE A 210 -4.38 -6.16 -8.41
N ASP A 211 -5.35 -6.60 -9.20
CA ASP A 211 -5.53 -8.01 -9.49
C ASP A 211 -4.33 -8.58 -10.29
N PRO A 212 -4.19 -9.90 -10.40
CA PRO A 212 -3.04 -10.50 -11.08
C PRO A 212 -2.89 -10.08 -12.56
N MET A 213 -4.00 -9.83 -13.27
CA MET A 213 -3.97 -9.42 -14.67
C MET A 213 -3.50 -7.96 -14.81
N MET A 214 -4.08 -7.06 -14.02
CA MET A 214 -3.70 -5.65 -14.02
C MET A 214 -2.27 -5.43 -13.49
N ARG A 215 -1.87 -6.20 -12.50
CA ARG A 215 -0.49 -6.22 -12.00
C ARG A 215 0.51 -6.57 -13.11
N ARG A 216 0.16 -7.55 -13.95
CA ARG A 216 0.97 -7.94 -15.08
C ARG A 216 1.09 -6.82 -16.11
N LYS A 217 -0.03 -6.19 -16.49
CA LYS A 217 -0.07 -5.03 -17.39
C LYS A 217 0.75 -3.85 -16.84
N ALA A 218 0.67 -3.60 -15.54
CA ALA A 218 1.43 -2.56 -14.86
C ALA A 218 2.94 -2.79 -14.95
N LEU A 219 3.39 -4.02 -14.67
CA LEU A 219 4.82 -4.37 -14.75
C LEU A 219 5.34 -4.36 -16.18
N ASP A 220 4.54 -4.73 -17.18
CA ASP A 220 4.89 -4.62 -18.61
C ASP A 220 5.07 -3.15 -19.02
N LYS A 221 4.23 -2.27 -18.47
CA LYS A 221 4.34 -0.84 -18.71
C LYS A 221 5.59 -0.25 -18.06
N ILE A 222 5.89 -0.65 -16.82
CA ILE A 222 7.16 -0.27 -16.14
C ILE A 222 8.36 -0.72 -16.97
N GLU A 223 8.35 -1.96 -17.46
CA GLU A 223 9.44 -2.50 -18.26
C GLU A 223 9.68 -1.67 -19.53
N ARG A 224 8.63 -1.18 -20.19
CA ARG A 224 8.75 -0.29 -21.36
C ARG A 224 9.28 1.09 -21.03
N LEU A 225 8.83 1.66 -19.92
CA LEU A 225 9.24 3.00 -19.47
C LEU A 225 10.65 3.03 -18.89
N LEU A 226 11.16 1.92 -18.40
CA LEU A 226 12.48 1.83 -17.78
C LEU A 226 13.57 1.77 -18.85
N ALA A 227 14.65 2.53 -18.69
CA ALA A 227 15.82 2.45 -19.54
C ALA A 227 16.46 1.03 -19.51
N PRO A 228 17.26 0.62 -20.51
CA PRO A 228 17.87 -0.72 -20.53
C PRO A 228 18.65 -1.06 -19.27
N ALA A 229 19.47 -0.14 -18.74
CA ALA A 229 20.23 -0.28 -17.49
C ALA A 229 19.48 0.27 -16.29
N GLY A 230 18.22 0.70 -16.44
CA GLY A 230 17.44 1.37 -15.43
C GLY A 230 17.08 0.49 -14.23
N VAL A 231 16.69 1.13 -13.15
CA VAL A 231 16.38 0.48 -11.88
C VAL A 231 14.95 0.82 -11.44
N LEU A 232 14.20 -0.23 -11.09
CA LEU A 232 12.87 -0.14 -10.53
C LEU A 232 12.95 -0.31 -9.01
N PHE A 233 12.43 0.65 -8.24
CA PHE A 233 12.21 0.53 -6.81
C PHE A 233 10.75 0.20 -6.53
N VAL A 234 10.53 -0.85 -5.74
CA VAL A 234 9.20 -1.31 -5.29
C VAL A 234 9.17 -1.40 -3.77
N SER A 235 7.99 -1.57 -3.19
CA SER A 235 7.92 -1.87 -1.76
C SER A 235 8.37 -3.31 -1.46
N PRO A 236 8.73 -3.64 -0.20
CA PRO A 236 9.18 -4.98 0.18
C PRO A 236 8.22 -6.09 -0.21
N VAL A 237 6.91 -5.82 -0.12
CA VAL A 237 5.86 -6.80 -0.44
C VAL A 237 5.60 -6.94 -1.94
N GLU A 238 6.05 -5.98 -2.74
CA GLU A 238 5.88 -5.96 -4.20
C GLU A 238 7.08 -6.56 -4.94
N GLN A 239 8.24 -6.63 -4.31
CA GLN A 239 9.45 -7.16 -4.95
C GLN A 239 9.27 -8.59 -5.51
N PRO A 240 8.62 -9.55 -4.81
CA PRO A 240 8.32 -10.86 -5.39
C PRO A 240 7.46 -10.80 -6.65
N LEU A 241 6.52 -9.82 -6.71
CA LEU A 241 5.66 -9.62 -7.88
C LEU A 241 6.46 -9.16 -9.11
N ALA A 242 7.45 -8.29 -8.91
CA ALA A 242 8.37 -7.87 -9.96
C ALA A 242 9.21 -9.06 -10.46
N PHE A 243 9.68 -9.93 -9.57
CA PHE A 243 10.45 -11.14 -9.96
C PHE A 243 9.62 -12.13 -10.78
N GLU A 244 8.33 -12.30 -10.47
CA GLU A 244 7.40 -13.11 -11.26
C GLU A 244 7.31 -12.64 -12.72
N ARG A 245 7.59 -11.36 -12.97
CA ARG A 245 7.56 -10.76 -14.32
C ARG A 245 8.90 -10.71 -15.03
N GLY A 246 9.96 -11.21 -14.40
CA GLY A 246 11.29 -11.30 -15.01
C GLY A 246 12.23 -10.17 -14.61
N PHE A 247 11.88 -9.37 -13.62
CA PHE A 247 12.86 -8.51 -12.99
C PHE A 247 13.78 -9.34 -12.08
N VAL A 248 15.01 -8.92 -11.93
CA VAL A 248 16.00 -9.53 -11.04
C VAL A 248 16.37 -8.53 -9.93
N LYS A 249 16.80 -9.05 -8.79
CA LYS A 249 17.22 -8.20 -7.68
C LYS A 249 18.48 -7.41 -8.06
N ALA A 250 18.50 -6.10 -7.84
CA ALA A 250 19.73 -5.33 -7.84
C ALA A 250 20.60 -5.71 -6.63
N SER A 251 21.92 -5.64 -6.77
CA SER A 251 22.89 -6.18 -5.79
C SER A 251 22.95 -5.46 -4.43
N LEU A 252 22.11 -4.45 -4.20
CA LEU A 252 22.08 -3.67 -2.96
C LEU A 252 21.16 -4.28 -1.90
N PRO A 253 21.64 -4.58 -0.70
CA PRO A 253 20.83 -5.07 0.40
C PRO A 253 19.75 -4.05 0.79
N MET A 254 18.57 -4.52 1.20
CA MET A 254 17.44 -3.72 1.72
C MET A 254 16.91 -2.60 0.79
N SER A 255 17.39 -2.54 -0.45
CA SER A 255 16.99 -1.49 -1.41
C SER A 255 15.64 -1.73 -2.06
N PHE A 256 15.19 -3.00 -2.09
CA PHE A 256 14.03 -3.45 -2.88
C PHE A 256 14.09 -3.00 -4.35
N ALA A 257 15.32 -2.79 -4.82
CA ALA A 257 15.61 -2.41 -6.18
C ALA A 257 15.64 -3.64 -7.10
N CYS A 258 15.13 -3.45 -8.31
CA CYS A 258 15.03 -4.48 -9.34
C CYS A 258 15.57 -3.95 -10.66
N ARG A 259 16.17 -4.82 -11.47
CA ARG A 259 16.63 -4.52 -12.84
C ARG A 259 15.93 -5.43 -13.82
N LYS A 260 15.92 -5.06 -15.08
CA LYS A 260 15.54 -5.98 -16.16
C LYS A 260 16.49 -7.18 -16.16
N ALA A 261 15.95 -8.38 -16.34
CA ALA A 261 16.80 -9.56 -16.50
C ALA A 261 17.65 -9.43 -17.78
N PRO A 262 18.91 -9.84 -17.77
CA PRO A 262 19.72 -9.92 -18.97
C PRO A 262 19.06 -10.80 -20.05
N PRO A 263 19.24 -10.49 -21.35
CA PRO A 263 18.78 -11.36 -22.43
C PRO A 263 19.31 -12.79 -22.23
N GLY A 264 18.43 -13.80 -22.33
CA GLY A 264 18.81 -15.20 -22.16
C GLY A 264 18.70 -15.76 -20.73
N MET A 265 18.51 -14.93 -19.72
CA MET A 265 18.23 -15.42 -18.38
C MET A 265 16.80 -16.00 -18.34
N ARG A 266 16.68 -17.32 -18.11
CA ARG A 266 15.37 -17.97 -17.96
C ARG A 266 14.59 -17.26 -16.86
N ARG A 267 13.36 -16.81 -17.17
CA ARG A 267 12.41 -16.33 -16.16
C ARG A 267 12.34 -17.36 -15.05
N GLN A 268 12.73 -17.00 -13.84
CA GLN A 268 12.51 -17.87 -12.68
C GLN A 268 11.02 -18.09 -12.56
N ARG A 269 10.53 -19.23 -13.04
CA ARG A 269 9.18 -19.70 -12.72
C ARG A 269 9.20 -20.05 -11.26
N PHE A 270 8.72 -19.15 -10.43
CA PHE A 270 8.30 -19.57 -9.09
C PHE A 270 7.20 -20.61 -9.29
N PRO A 271 7.30 -21.79 -8.67
CA PRO A 271 6.26 -22.79 -8.78
C PRO A 271 4.94 -22.15 -8.37
N SER A 272 3.95 -22.18 -9.25
CA SER A 272 2.58 -21.86 -8.91
C SER A 272 2.21 -22.70 -7.70
N PRO A 273 1.49 -22.18 -6.71
CA PRO A 273 1.01 -23.00 -5.61
C PRO A 273 0.26 -24.19 -6.22
N PRO A 274 0.46 -25.42 -5.73
CA PRO A 274 -0.22 -26.57 -6.24
C PRO A 274 -1.72 -26.27 -6.26
N ARG A 275 -2.37 -26.42 -7.41
CA ARG A 275 -3.83 -26.44 -7.49
C ARG A 275 -4.27 -27.52 -6.52
N GLN A 276 -4.98 -27.14 -5.48
CA GLN A 276 -5.66 -28.10 -4.64
C GLN A 276 -6.55 -28.96 -5.54
N PRO A 277 -6.45 -30.29 -5.52
CA PRO A 277 -7.40 -31.15 -6.21
C PRO A 277 -8.79 -30.73 -5.72
N GLY A 278 -9.69 -30.43 -6.62
CA GLY A 278 -11.05 -30.08 -6.28
C GLY A 278 -11.61 -31.12 -5.34
N LEU A 279 -11.93 -30.75 -4.11
CA LEU A 279 -12.76 -31.56 -3.25
C LEU A 279 -14.08 -31.75 -3.99
N ALA A 280 -14.34 -33.01 -4.40
CA ALA A 280 -15.64 -33.42 -4.89
C ALA A 280 -16.71 -32.99 -3.88
N PRO A 281 -17.87 -32.52 -4.30
CA PRO A 281 -18.95 -32.15 -3.38
C PRO A 281 -19.38 -33.39 -2.59
N GLY A 282 -19.11 -33.34 -1.28
CA GLY A 282 -19.58 -34.36 -0.35
C GLY A 282 -21.11 -34.37 -0.29
N PRO A 283 -21.73 -35.52 0.06
CA PRO A 283 -23.17 -35.63 0.12
C PRO A 283 -23.78 -34.66 1.13
N PRO A 284 -25.02 -34.20 0.92
CA PRO A 284 -25.65 -33.19 1.77
C PRO A 284 -25.87 -33.71 3.18
N LEU A 285 -25.24 -33.03 4.17
CA LEU A 285 -25.48 -33.27 5.59
C LEU A 285 -26.92 -32.89 5.94
N LYS A 286 -27.67 -33.88 6.44
CA LYS A 286 -29.01 -33.67 6.98
C LYS A 286 -28.95 -32.71 8.17
N ARG A 287 -29.66 -31.60 8.07
CA ARG A 287 -29.90 -30.65 9.16
C ARG A 287 -30.61 -31.38 10.32
N GLN A 288 -29.94 -31.55 11.43
CA GLN A 288 -30.60 -31.81 12.69
C GLN A 288 -31.05 -30.48 13.29
N ALA A 289 -32.32 -30.41 13.67
CA ALA A 289 -32.93 -29.24 14.27
C ALA A 289 -32.42 -29.05 15.71
N GLU A 290 -31.81 -27.92 16.00
CA GLU A 290 -31.50 -27.49 17.36
C GLU A 290 -32.72 -26.83 18.03
N PRO A 291 -32.93 -27.02 19.33
CA PRO A 291 -34.09 -26.45 20.04
C PRO A 291 -33.88 -24.94 20.30
N ARG A 292 -34.95 -24.19 20.11
CA ARG A 292 -34.99 -22.74 20.41
C ARG A 292 -34.86 -22.46 21.91
N PRO A 293 -34.00 -21.51 22.33
CA PRO A 293 -34.06 -20.99 23.70
C PRO A 293 -35.17 -19.94 23.85
N LYS A 294 -35.84 -19.97 24.98
CA LYS A 294 -36.91 -19.06 25.42
C LYS A 294 -36.34 -17.65 25.74
N PRO A 295 -37.11 -16.58 25.59
CA PRO A 295 -36.65 -15.24 25.87
C PRO A 295 -36.66 -14.92 27.35
N GLY A 296 -35.48 -14.60 27.90
CA GLY A 296 -35.31 -14.04 29.23
C GLY A 296 -35.06 -12.52 29.11
N SER A 297 -35.95 -11.76 29.70
CA SER A 297 -35.89 -10.30 29.82
C SER A 297 -34.81 -9.85 30.80
N GLY A 298 -33.82 -9.13 30.33
CA GLY A 298 -32.83 -8.45 31.16
C GLY A 298 -32.34 -7.15 30.46
N ARG A 299 -33.06 -6.08 30.78
CA ARG A 299 -32.73 -4.72 30.32
C ARG A 299 -31.52 -4.20 31.13
N LEU A 300 -30.35 -4.11 30.53
CA LEU A 300 -29.23 -3.38 31.11
C LEU A 300 -29.03 -2.07 30.31
N THR A 301 -29.32 -0.98 30.99
CA THR A 301 -29.09 0.40 30.56
C THR A 301 -27.60 0.70 30.60
N LEU A 302 -27.03 1.15 29.49
CA LEU A 302 -25.69 1.71 29.41
C LEU A 302 -25.75 3.22 29.68
N PRO A 303 -24.84 3.78 30.49
CA PRO A 303 -24.68 5.23 30.59
C PRO A 303 -23.86 5.77 29.41
N ALA A 304 -24.34 6.88 28.85
CA ALA A 304 -23.63 7.68 27.87
C ALA A 304 -22.50 8.47 28.54
N SER A 305 -21.42 8.63 27.85
CA SER A 305 -20.34 9.61 27.98
C SER A 305 -18.94 9.02 28.18
N THR A 306 -18.11 9.31 27.25
CA THR A 306 -16.70 9.78 27.19
C THR A 306 -15.95 9.13 26.00
N ALA A 307 -16.01 9.76 24.86
CA ALA A 307 -15.55 9.19 23.57
C ALA A 307 -14.04 9.33 23.28
N ALA A 308 -13.22 9.78 24.20
CA ALA A 308 -11.79 10.00 23.93
C ALA A 308 -10.83 9.10 24.74
N ALA A 309 -11.25 8.58 25.88
CA ALA A 309 -10.42 7.70 26.74
C ALA A 309 -10.64 6.21 26.46
N SER A 310 -11.69 5.82 25.73
CA SER A 310 -12.07 4.41 25.49
C SER A 310 -11.27 3.70 24.38
N ARG A 311 -10.57 4.42 23.53
CA ARG A 311 -9.96 3.87 22.30
C ARG A 311 -8.74 2.97 22.54
N GLY A 312 -7.98 3.18 23.60
CA GLY A 312 -6.91 2.27 24.05
C GLY A 312 -7.45 1.04 24.80
N SER A 313 -8.59 1.20 25.47
CA SER A 313 -9.28 0.17 26.25
C SER A 313 -9.84 -0.96 25.40
N ASP A 314 -10.30 -0.68 24.16
CA ASP A 314 -10.95 -1.68 23.31
C ASP A 314 -9.95 -2.67 22.72
N LEU A 315 -8.78 -2.21 22.24
CA LEU A 315 -7.74 -3.10 21.73
C LEU A 315 -7.04 -3.91 22.83
N GLU A 316 -6.90 -3.34 24.03
CA GLU A 316 -6.40 -4.06 25.19
C GLU A 316 -7.40 -5.14 25.63
N THR A 317 -8.70 -4.86 25.55
CA THR A 317 -9.76 -5.85 25.78
C THR A 317 -9.73 -6.95 24.72
N ALA A 318 -9.58 -6.58 23.43
CA ALA A 318 -9.42 -7.55 22.35
C ALA A 318 -8.19 -8.46 22.55
N ARG A 319 -7.08 -7.90 23.02
CA ARG A 319 -5.86 -8.65 23.34
C ARG A 319 -6.11 -9.66 24.45
N ARG A 320 -6.70 -9.22 25.57
CA ARG A 320 -7.03 -10.11 26.69
C ARG A 320 -7.99 -11.24 26.28
N LEU A 321 -8.99 -10.94 25.47
CA LEU A 321 -9.92 -11.95 24.96
C LEU A 321 -9.22 -12.95 24.04
N ALA A 322 -8.30 -12.50 23.19
CA ALA A 322 -7.50 -13.39 22.36
C ALA A 322 -6.59 -14.30 23.20
N ASP A 323 -5.96 -13.76 24.26
CA ASP A 323 -5.12 -14.51 25.18
C ASP A 323 -5.93 -15.55 25.99
N LEU A 324 -7.21 -15.27 26.28
CA LEU A 324 -8.15 -16.20 26.96
C LEU A 324 -8.80 -17.22 26.00
N GLY A 325 -8.51 -17.14 24.69
CA GLY A 325 -9.09 -18.04 23.68
C GLY A 325 -10.48 -17.62 23.17
N HIS A 326 -11.01 -16.46 23.57
CA HIS A 326 -12.27 -15.89 23.08
C HIS A 326 -12.06 -15.22 21.71
N LEU A 327 -11.61 -16.00 20.72
CA LEU A 327 -11.09 -15.53 19.44
C LEU A 327 -12.13 -14.76 18.61
N LYS A 328 -13.39 -15.21 18.62
CA LYS A 328 -14.48 -14.55 17.86
C LYS A 328 -14.83 -13.19 18.44
N GLU A 329 -14.83 -13.06 19.75
CA GLU A 329 -15.11 -11.79 20.44
C GLU A 329 -13.96 -10.80 20.23
N ALA A 330 -12.72 -11.28 20.34
CA ALA A 330 -11.54 -10.48 20.03
C ALA A 330 -11.54 -9.98 18.58
N ALA A 331 -11.87 -10.84 17.62
CA ALA A 331 -11.99 -10.47 16.22
C ALA A 331 -13.08 -9.41 15.99
N ALA A 332 -14.26 -9.57 16.61
CA ALA A 332 -15.36 -8.61 16.49
C ALA A 332 -14.99 -7.22 17.03
N ILE A 333 -14.27 -7.14 18.15
CA ILE A 333 -13.78 -5.86 18.70
C ILE A 333 -12.76 -5.22 17.74
N CYS A 334 -11.80 -6.00 17.23
CA CYS A 334 -10.82 -5.50 16.25
C CYS A 334 -11.50 -4.99 14.97
N GLU A 335 -12.50 -5.70 14.47
CA GLU A 335 -13.26 -5.29 13.28
C GLU A 335 -14.10 -4.03 13.54
N ALA A 336 -14.68 -3.90 14.74
CA ALA A 336 -15.39 -2.69 15.16
C ALA A 336 -14.42 -1.50 15.23
N HIS A 337 -13.26 -1.67 15.85
CA HIS A 337 -12.21 -0.66 15.90
C HIS A 337 -11.71 -0.25 14.50
N LEU A 338 -11.50 -1.20 13.61
CA LEU A 338 -11.05 -0.96 12.24
C LEU A 338 -12.11 -0.27 11.36
N ARG A 339 -13.39 -0.35 11.71
CA ARG A 339 -14.44 0.43 11.04
C ARG A 339 -14.31 1.93 11.28
N GLU A 340 -13.82 2.32 12.44
CA GLU A 340 -13.60 3.71 12.82
C GLU A 340 -12.17 4.16 12.57
N ASN A 341 -11.20 3.28 12.80
CA ASN A 341 -9.76 3.52 12.73
C ASN A 341 -9.07 2.51 11.81
N TRP A 342 -9.35 2.57 10.52
CA TRP A 342 -8.85 1.64 9.50
C TRP A 342 -7.31 1.55 9.39
N ALA A 343 -6.58 2.56 9.89
CA ALA A 343 -5.11 2.63 9.85
C ALA A 343 -4.44 2.16 11.17
N SER A 344 -5.07 1.26 11.91
CA SER A 344 -4.51 0.70 13.14
C SER A 344 -3.73 -0.58 12.88
N ALA A 345 -2.39 -0.50 12.88
CA ALA A 345 -1.52 -1.67 12.75
C ALA A 345 -1.77 -2.70 13.86
N GLN A 346 -1.93 -2.22 15.09
CA GLN A 346 -2.23 -3.06 16.26
C GLN A 346 -3.55 -3.81 16.11
N ALA A 347 -4.60 -3.15 15.60
CA ALA A 347 -5.88 -3.82 15.39
C ALA A 347 -5.80 -4.90 14.30
N TYR A 348 -5.09 -4.65 13.20
CA TYR A 348 -4.84 -5.68 12.18
C TYR A 348 -3.98 -6.82 12.71
N TYR A 349 -2.98 -6.55 13.54
CA TYR A 349 -2.18 -7.58 14.16
C TYR A 349 -3.03 -8.50 15.06
N LEU A 350 -3.83 -7.92 15.97
CA LEU A 350 -4.71 -8.68 16.88
C LEU A 350 -5.79 -9.46 16.11
N LEU A 351 -6.37 -8.87 15.06
CA LEU A 351 -7.31 -9.58 14.19
C LEU A 351 -6.64 -10.75 13.47
N GLY A 352 -5.40 -10.57 13.01
CA GLY A 352 -4.60 -11.63 12.43
C GLY A 352 -4.34 -12.77 13.41
N LEU A 353 -4.01 -12.44 14.67
CA LEU A 353 -3.81 -13.41 15.76
C LEU A 353 -5.08 -14.22 16.05
N ALA A 354 -6.22 -13.55 16.21
CA ALA A 354 -7.50 -14.20 16.45
C ALA A 354 -7.88 -15.15 15.31
N ARG A 355 -7.70 -14.74 14.07
CA ARG A 355 -8.00 -15.57 12.88
C ARG A 355 -7.04 -16.74 12.72
N ASP A 356 -5.73 -16.55 12.96
CA ASP A 356 -4.73 -17.63 12.86
C ASP A 356 -4.99 -18.69 13.91
N ALA A 357 -5.22 -18.29 15.16
CA ALA A 357 -5.54 -19.19 16.27
C ALA A 357 -6.89 -19.92 16.07
N GLY A 358 -7.88 -19.25 15.46
CA GLY A 358 -9.17 -19.82 15.11
C GLY A 358 -9.17 -20.69 13.85
N GLY A 359 -8.06 -20.77 13.13
CA GLY A 359 -7.98 -21.45 11.84
C GLY A 359 -8.81 -20.77 10.72
N GLU A 360 -9.16 -19.51 10.90
CA GLU A 360 -9.98 -18.75 9.95
C GLU A 360 -9.12 -18.20 8.77
N PRO A 361 -9.71 -18.13 7.55
CA PRO A 361 -9.02 -17.56 6.41
C PRO A 361 -8.75 -16.05 6.60
N GLY A 362 -7.67 -15.55 5.99
CA GLY A 362 -7.34 -14.11 5.99
C GLY A 362 -6.38 -13.64 7.09
N ALA A 363 -5.88 -14.51 7.97
CA ALA A 363 -4.86 -14.18 8.96
C ALA A 363 -3.59 -13.59 8.31
N LEU A 364 -3.15 -14.18 7.19
CA LEU A 364 -1.99 -13.71 6.42
C LEU A 364 -2.18 -12.26 5.92
N ASP A 365 -3.40 -11.93 5.46
CA ASP A 365 -3.72 -10.59 4.96
C ASP A 365 -3.79 -9.58 6.10
N CYS A 366 -4.27 -9.99 7.27
CA CYS A 366 -4.27 -9.14 8.46
C CYS A 366 -2.83 -8.81 8.90
N TYR A 367 -1.94 -9.80 9.00
CA TYR A 367 -0.53 -9.54 9.32
C TYR A 367 0.17 -8.70 8.25
N ARG A 368 -0.16 -8.89 6.96
CA ARG A 368 0.36 -8.07 5.87
C ARG A 368 -0.06 -6.61 6.01
N LYS A 369 -1.33 -6.36 6.37
CA LYS A 369 -1.86 -5.00 6.62
C LYS A 369 -1.22 -4.37 7.86
N ALA A 370 -1.05 -5.13 8.95
CA ALA A 370 -0.35 -4.66 10.13
C ALA A 370 1.09 -4.23 9.81
N LEU A 371 1.83 -5.06 9.08
CA LEU A 371 3.20 -4.78 8.65
C LEU A 371 3.29 -3.72 7.54
N TYR A 372 2.20 -3.50 6.83
CA TYR A 372 2.07 -2.39 5.90
C TYR A 372 1.98 -1.05 6.63
N LEU A 373 1.12 -0.98 7.66
CA LEU A 373 0.92 0.23 8.45
C LEU A 373 2.10 0.51 9.38
N GLU A 374 2.70 -0.53 9.93
CA GLU A 374 3.87 -0.46 10.80
C GLU A 374 4.91 -1.51 10.39
N PRO A 375 5.81 -1.16 9.45
CA PRO A 375 6.80 -2.10 8.93
C PRO A 375 7.70 -2.74 9.99
N ASN A 376 7.90 -2.07 11.12
CA ASN A 376 8.74 -2.53 12.22
C ASN A 376 7.94 -3.12 13.40
N HIS A 377 6.69 -3.47 13.19
CA HIS A 377 5.88 -4.18 14.19
C HIS A 377 6.49 -5.56 14.46
N TYR A 378 7.22 -5.67 15.55
CA TYR A 378 8.04 -6.85 15.88
C TYR A 378 7.22 -8.13 15.92
N GLU A 379 6.13 -8.14 16.68
CA GLU A 379 5.24 -9.27 16.84
C GLU A 379 4.58 -9.68 15.50
N GLY A 380 4.20 -8.69 14.69
CA GLY A 380 3.65 -8.92 13.35
C GLY A 380 4.64 -9.61 12.42
N LEU A 381 5.94 -9.25 12.49
CA LEU A 381 6.99 -9.93 11.73
C LEU A 381 7.18 -11.37 12.16
N LEU A 382 7.13 -11.64 13.48
CA LEU A 382 7.24 -12.99 14.01
C LEU A 382 6.06 -13.87 13.60
N GLN A 383 4.83 -13.39 13.77
CA GLN A 383 3.63 -14.14 13.40
C GLN A 383 3.54 -14.37 11.89
N MET A 384 3.90 -13.37 11.08
CA MET A 384 4.02 -13.56 9.64
C MET A 384 5.03 -14.66 9.29
N ALA A 385 6.19 -14.68 9.96
CA ALA A 385 7.20 -15.72 9.72
C ALA A 385 6.69 -17.12 10.11
N LEU A 386 6.02 -17.23 11.26
CA LEU A 386 5.45 -18.50 11.74
C LEU A 386 4.36 -19.02 10.77
N LEU A 387 3.44 -18.16 10.38
CA LEU A 387 2.36 -18.52 9.47
C LEU A 387 2.89 -18.93 8.08
N LEU A 388 3.88 -18.21 7.54
CA LEU A 388 4.55 -18.57 6.29
C LEU A 388 5.31 -19.91 6.41
N GLN A 389 5.91 -20.19 7.55
CA GLN A 389 6.57 -21.48 7.80
C GLN A 389 5.55 -22.62 7.84
N LYS A 390 4.41 -22.44 8.51
CA LYS A 390 3.29 -23.38 8.57
C LYS A 390 2.74 -23.72 7.17
N HIS A 391 2.73 -22.73 6.27
CA HIS A 391 2.29 -22.89 4.88
C HIS A 391 3.39 -23.35 3.91
N GLY A 392 4.57 -23.75 4.39
CA GLY A 392 5.66 -24.27 3.55
C GLY A 392 6.54 -23.22 2.86
N TYR A 393 6.30 -21.93 3.11
CA TYR A 393 7.09 -20.83 2.51
C TYR A 393 8.37 -20.51 3.30
N ALA A 394 9.22 -21.52 3.52
CA ALA A 394 10.38 -21.45 4.41
C ALA A 394 11.38 -20.30 4.09
N ALA A 395 11.61 -19.99 2.82
CA ALA A 395 12.50 -18.90 2.40
C ALA A 395 11.94 -17.52 2.82
N ARG A 396 10.63 -17.29 2.62
CA ARG A 396 9.95 -16.05 3.03
C ARG A 396 9.89 -15.95 4.56
N ALA A 397 9.59 -17.04 5.25
CA ALA A 397 9.59 -17.10 6.71
C ALA A 397 10.94 -16.69 7.30
N ARG A 398 12.06 -17.19 6.75
CA ARG A 398 13.42 -16.79 7.17
C ARG A 398 13.67 -15.30 6.98
N ALA A 399 13.22 -14.70 5.90
CA ALA A 399 13.40 -13.27 5.66
C ALA A 399 12.70 -12.40 6.73
N PHE A 400 11.44 -12.73 7.08
CA PHE A 400 10.71 -12.04 8.15
C PHE A 400 11.34 -12.26 9.52
N LYS A 401 11.76 -13.50 9.83
CA LYS A 401 12.45 -13.82 11.08
C LYS A 401 13.76 -13.05 11.24
N SER A 402 14.58 -12.98 10.19
CA SER A 402 15.82 -12.21 10.20
C SER A 402 15.57 -10.70 10.37
N ARG A 403 14.45 -10.19 9.81
CA ARG A 403 14.05 -8.79 10.01
C ARG A 403 13.66 -8.53 11.45
N ALA A 404 12.86 -9.42 12.07
CA ALA A 404 12.49 -9.32 13.49
C ALA A 404 13.73 -9.37 14.39
N GLN A 405 14.67 -10.28 14.14
CA GLN A 405 15.92 -10.38 14.90
C GLN A 405 16.74 -9.09 14.85
N ARG A 406 16.88 -8.46 13.67
CA ARG A 406 17.59 -7.17 13.55
C ARG A 406 16.92 -6.05 14.32
N LEU A 407 15.60 -6.04 14.42
CA LEU A 407 14.88 -5.04 15.24
C LEU A 407 15.19 -5.22 16.73
N LYS A 408 15.20 -6.47 17.21
CA LYS A 408 15.54 -6.79 18.61
C LYS A 408 16.97 -6.40 19.00
N MET A 409 17.92 -6.46 18.06
CA MET A 409 19.32 -6.06 18.31
C MET A 409 19.53 -4.54 18.29
N ARG A 410 18.54 -3.76 17.88
CA ARG A 410 18.59 -2.29 17.82
C ARG A 410 17.84 -1.59 18.96
N GLN A 411 17.12 -2.35 19.77
CA GLN A 411 16.52 -1.93 21.04
C GLN A 411 17.45 -2.19 22.21
#